data_84346fb520b931d3ac84adfd6671e69c
#
_entry.id   84346fb520b931d3ac84adfd6671e69c
#
_cell.length_a   1.000
_cell.length_b   1.000
_cell.length_c   1.000
_cell.angle_alpha   90.00
_cell.angle_beta   90.00
_cell.angle_gamma   90.00
#
_symmetry.space_group_name_H-M   'P 1'
#
loop_
_entity.id
_entity.type
_entity.pdbx_description
1 polymer ?
#
loop_
_entity_poly.entity_id
_entity_poly.type
_entity_poly.pdbx_seq_one_letter_code
_entity_poly.pdbx_strand_id
1 'polypeptide(L)'
;MRVEERLLKYVSYWTTSDEECRQIPSSERQFELGKVLEQELRDLGLEKVTLTDHCYVYGLQPATKGYADKPAVGFISHMDTAPDFSGKDVKPQIIPDYDGNDVLLKGSGAYLKVSDFPTLKTLKGRTLITTDGTTLLGADDKAGVSEIMTAVEQIITEKIPHGDIWIGFTPDEEVGSGADLFDLDYFKARFAYTVDGDYEGEVAYENFNAASASFEINGVNVHPGEAKDIMINAALVGCEIASLLPENETPAHTEGREGFYHLTDFSGDIAHAKVNYIVRDHDKATFEKRLDTLRGIEKKMNEKYHADTVKLNIQHSYSNMLEVIEKNEYVVAIAKKAIKNVGLEPVSRPVRGGTDGARLSFMGLPCPNLGTGGYGFHGPFEHISVEGMDTAVSVIKEIVKITAE
;
A
#
# COMPACT_ATOMS: atom_id res chain seq x y z
N MET A 1 -22.74 -13.96 -3.12
CA MET A 1 -21.81 -14.05 -4.27
C MET A 1 -20.51 -14.67 -3.76
N ARG A 2 -19.82 -15.53 -4.55
CA ARG A 2 -18.51 -16.07 -4.15
C ARG A 2 -17.43 -14.98 -4.23
N VAL A 3 -16.34 -15.13 -3.47
CA VAL A 3 -15.31 -14.11 -3.38
C VAL A 3 -14.60 -13.85 -4.73
N GLU A 4 -14.29 -14.91 -5.49
CA GLU A 4 -13.69 -14.78 -6.81
C GLU A 4 -14.66 -14.20 -7.86
N GLU A 5 -15.97 -14.42 -7.72
CA GLU A 5 -16.95 -13.79 -8.62
C GLU A 5 -16.99 -12.27 -8.41
N ARG A 6 -16.81 -11.81 -7.15
CA ARG A 6 -16.64 -10.39 -6.84
C ARG A 6 -15.34 -9.84 -7.41
N LEU A 7 -14.22 -10.53 -7.19
CA LEU A 7 -12.93 -10.11 -7.74
C LEU A 7 -13.03 -9.93 -9.26
N LEU A 8 -13.52 -10.96 -9.98
CA LEU A 8 -13.66 -10.91 -11.44
C LEU A 8 -14.58 -9.76 -11.90
N LYS A 9 -15.60 -9.43 -11.11
CA LYS A 9 -16.47 -8.28 -11.36
C LYS A 9 -15.71 -6.97 -11.13
N TYR A 10 -15.01 -6.82 -10.00
CA TYR A 10 -14.39 -5.56 -9.61
C TYR A 10 -13.14 -5.23 -10.45
N VAL A 11 -12.33 -6.22 -10.84
CA VAL A 11 -11.18 -6.00 -11.73
C VAL A 11 -11.59 -5.57 -13.15
N SER A 12 -12.85 -5.76 -13.54
CA SER A 12 -13.35 -5.27 -14.83
C SER A 12 -13.50 -3.74 -14.88
N TYR A 13 -13.55 -3.07 -13.72
CA TYR A 13 -13.58 -1.61 -13.62
C TYR A 13 -12.16 -1.06 -13.70
N TRP A 14 -11.94 -0.12 -14.59
CA TRP A 14 -10.66 0.57 -14.69
C TRP A 14 -10.59 1.67 -13.65
N THR A 15 -9.73 1.53 -12.64
CA THR A 15 -9.64 2.43 -11.49
C THR A 15 -8.23 2.95 -11.23
N THR A 16 -7.31 2.84 -12.20
CA THR A 16 -5.92 3.30 -12.06
C THR A 16 -5.86 4.76 -11.60
N SER A 17 -5.12 5.02 -10.55
CA SER A 17 -4.82 6.34 -10.01
C SER A 17 -3.87 7.14 -10.93
N ASP A 18 -3.68 8.43 -10.67
CA ASP A 18 -2.86 9.33 -11.46
C ASP A 18 -1.87 10.08 -10.55
N GLU A 19 -0.59 9.73 -10.64
CA GLU A 19 0.49 10.32 -9.82
C GLU A 19 0.68 11.83 -10.02
N GLU A 20 0.30 12.36 -11.18
CA GLU A 20 0.47 13.78 -11.50
C GLU A 20 -0.71 14.62 -11.02
N CYS A 21 -1.86 14.00 -10.75
CA CYS A 21 -3.04 14.67 -10.24
C CYS A 21 -2.92 14.92 -8.72
N ARG A 22 -3.30 16.14 -8.29
CA ARG A 22 -3.30 16.53 -6.86
C ARG A 22 -4.70 16.55 -6.25
N GLN A 23 -5.71 16.23 -7.02
CA GLN A 23 -7.09 16.13 -6.54
C GLN A 23 -7.34 14.72 -5.99
N ILE A 24 -8.31 14.58 -5.11
CA ILE A 24 -8.79 13.29 -4.59
C ILE A 24 -10.26 13.14 -4.98
N PRO A 25 -10.63 12.10 -5.76
CA PRO A 25 -9.72 11.09 -6.31
C PRO A 25 -8.85 11.65 -7.43
N SER A 26 -7.66 11.10 -7.60
CA SER A 26 -6.72 11.48 -8.67
C SER A 26 -7.26 11.15 -10.06
N SER A 27 -8.20 10.23 -10.16
CA SER A 27 -8.90 9.88 -11.39
C SER A 27 -10.39 9.64 -11.16
N GLU A 28 -11.24 10.32 -11.93
CA GLU A 28 -12.71 10.21 -11.90
C GLU A 28 -13.24 8.78 -12.14
N ARG A 29 -12.44 7.94 -12.80
CA ARG A 29 -12.81 6.55 -13.11
C ARG A 29 -13.00 5.67 -11.87
N GLN A 30 -12.44 6.03 -10.74
CA GLN A 30 -12.60 5.32 -9.47
C GLN A 30 -14.06 5.38 -8.97
N PHE A 31 -14.81 6.43 -9.30
CA PHE A 31 -16.23 6.54 -8.99
C PHE A 31 -17.08 5.44 -9.62
N GLU A 32 -16.65 4.83 -10.72
CA GLU A 32 -17.43 3.75 -11.35
C GLU A 32 -17.52 2.52 -10.44
N LEU A 33 -16.39 2.13 -9.83
CA LEU A 33 -16.38 1.07 -8.82
C LEU A 33 -17.02 1.54 -7.51
N GLY A 34 -16.75 2.77 -7.06
CA GLY A 34 -17.32 3.34 -5.85
C GLY A 34 -18.86 3.29 -5.84
N LYS A 35 -19.51 3.63 -6.94
CA LYS A 35 -20.98 3.53 -7.10
C LYS A 35 -21.50 2.10 -7.00
N VAL A 36 -20.76 1.15 -7.54
CA VAL A 36 -21.12 -0.28 -7.46
C VAL A 36 -21.04 -0.76 -6.02
N LEU A 37 -19.97 -0.41 -5.31
CA LEU A 37 -19.77 -0.80 -3.91
C LEU A 37 -20.80 -0.15 -2.99
N GLU A 38 -21.10 1.14 -3.20
CA GLU A 38 -22.19 1.82 -2.47
C GLU A 38 -23.51 1.09 -2.64
N GLN A 39 -23.86 0.73 -3.88
CA GLN A 39 -25.12 0.03 -4.15
C GLN A 39 -25.13 -1.37 -3.52
N GLU A 40 -24.05 -2.15 -3.63
CA GLU A 40 -23.96 -3.47 -3.01
C GLU A 40 -24.08 -3.43 -1.49
N LEU A 41 -23.44 -2.45 -0.82
CA LEU A 41 -23.59 -2.25 0.63
C LEU A 41 -25.04 -1.94 1.02
N ARG A 42 -25.75 -1.12 0.21
CA ARG A 42 -27.18 -0.85 0.41
C ARG A 42 -28.03 -2.10 0.21
N ASP A 43 -27.74 -2.90 -0.82
CA ASP A 43 -28.46 -4.14 -1.12
C ASP A 43 -28.26 -5.20 -0.03
N LEU A 44 -27.11 -5.22 0.64
CA LEU A 44 -26.83 -6.04 1.82
C LEU A 44 -27.57 -5.53 3.08
N GLY A 45 -28.15 -4.34 3.03
CA GLY A 45 -28.91 -3.75 4.14
C GLY A 45 -28.08 -3.01 5.18
N LEU A 46 -26.86 -2.59 4.83
CA LEU A 46 -26.03 -1.77 5.72
C LEU A 46 -26.64 -0.39 5.92
N GLU A 47 -26.39 0.16 7.09
CA GLU A 47 -26.76 1.56 7.44
C GLU A 47 -25.61 2.52 7.10
N LYS A 48 -25.89 3.82 7.12
CA LYS A 48 -24.92 4.90 6.88
C LYS A 48 -24.06 4.69 5.62
N VAL A 49 -24.66 4.09 4.59
CA VAL A 49 -23.96 3.88 3.32
C VAL A 49 -23.87 5.18 2.56
N THR A 50 -22.66 5.59 2.20
CA THR A 50 -22.41 6.82 1.44
C THR A 50 -21.18 6.67 0.55
N LEU A 51 -21.28 7.24 -0.66
CA LEU A 51 -20.16 7.55 -1.52
C LEU A 51 -19.95 9.06 -1.45
N THR A 52 -18.77 9.49 -0.99
CA THR A 52 -18.45 10.91 -0.84
C THR A 52 -18.05 11.57 -2.15
N ASP A 53 -18.01 12.91 -2.19
CA ASP A 53 -17.51 13.67 -3.35
C ASP A 53 -16.01 13.45 -3.62
N HIS A 54 -15.29 12.83 -2.69
CA HIS A 54 -13.89 12.44 -2.81
C HIS A 54 -13.71 10.93 -3.01
N CYS A 55 -14.77 10.24 -3.45
CA CYS A 55 -14.77 8.81 -3.78
C CYS A 55 -14.50 7.85 -2.61
N TYR A 56 -14.65 8.27 -1.35
CA TYR A 56 -14.68 7.32 -0.22
C TYR A 56 -16.05 6.65 -0.14
N VAL A 57 -16.06 5.34 0.03
CA VAL A 57 -17.30 4.58 0.28
C VAL A 57 -17.30 4.12 1.72
N TYR A 58 -18.34 4.45 2.47
CA TYR A 58 -18.52 3.99 3.85
C TYR A 58 -19.80 3.19 3.99
N GLY A 59 -19.84 2.29 4.98
CA GLY A 59 -21.02 1.55 5.37
C GLY A 59 -20.91 1.04 6.81
N LEU A 60 -22.04 0.91 7.48
CA LEU A 60 -22.15 0.37 8.84
C LEU A 60 -23.07 -0.86 8.83
N GLN A 61 -22.55 -2.00 9.25
CA GLN A 61 -23.36 -3.10 9.71
C GLN A 61 -23.58 -2.92 11.22
N PRO A 62 -24.79 -2.54 11.66
CA PRO A 62 -25.03 -2.25 13.08
C PRO A 62 -24.97 -3.51 13.93
N ALA A 63 -24.56 -3.35 15.19
CA ALA A 63 -24.41 -4.40 16.15
C ALA A 63 -25.65 -5.30 16.26
N THR A 64 -25.46 -6.60 16.38
CA THR A 64 -26.55 -7.52 16.66
C THR A 64 -27.15 -7.21 18.05
N LYS A 65 -28.44 -7.56 18.23
CA LYS A 65 -29.14 -7.28 19.49
C LYS A 65 -28.40 -7.89 20.69
N GLY A 66 -28.02 -7.05 21.64
CA GLY A 66 -27.29 -7.43 22.85
C GLY A 66 -25.76 -7.31 22.74
N TYR A 67 -25.25 -6.78 21.60
CA TYR A 67 -23.81 -6.63 21.34
C TYR A 67 -23.39 -5.16 21.08
N ALA A 68 -24.27 -4.20 21.32
CA ALA A 68 -23.99 -2.78 21.07
C ALA A 68 -22.91 -2.18 22.00
N ASP A 69 -22.58 -2.86 23.09
CA ASP A 69 -21.50 -2.50 24.03
C ASP A 69 -20.13 -3.06 23.61
N LYS A 70 -20.10 -3.94 22.61
CA LYS A 70 -18.85 -4.52 22.10
C LYS A 70 -18.09 -3.50 21.25
N PRO A 71 -16.74 -3.61 21.22
CA PRO A 71 -15.94 -2.70 20.42
C PRO A 71 -16.36 -2.70 18.94
N ALA A 72 -16.49 -1.52 18.35
CA ALA A 72 -16.68 -1.38 16.91
C ALA A 72 -15.37 -1.69 16.19
N VAL A 73 -15.42 -2.56 15.16
CA VAL A 73 -14.28 -2.90 14.31
C VAL A 73 -14.48 -2.38 12.90
N GLY A 74 -13.41 -1.91 12.26
CA GLY A 74 -13.41 -1.48 10.86
C GLY A 74 -12.63 -2.41 9.96
N PHE A 75 -13.07 -2.51 8.68
CA PHE A 75 -12.30 -3.14 7.60
C PHE A 75 -12.23 -2.16 6.44
N ILE A 76 -11.03 -1.97 5.91
CA ILE A 76 -10.71 -0.95 4.92
C ILE A 76 -9.91 -1.60 3.79
N SER A 77 -10.13 -1.16 2.56
CA SER A 77 -9.41 -1.62 1.36
C SER A 77 -9.46 -0.52 0.31
N HIS A 78 -8.47 -0.43 -0.58
CA HIS A 78 -8.48 0.60 -1.60
C HIS A 78 -9.11 0.12 -2.91
N MET A 79 -9.65 1.07 -3.68
CA MET A 79 -10.37 0.79 -4.93
C MET A 79 -9.50 1.02 -6.17
N ASP A 80 -8.49 1.85 -6.06
CA ASP A 80 -7.61 2.19 -7.17
C ASP A 80 -6.63 1.04 -7.47
N THR A 81 -5.91 1.17 -8.55
CA THR A 81 -4.82 0.28 -8.94
C THR A 81 -3.60 1.10 -9.29
N ALA A 82 -2.41 0.53 -9.09
CA ALA A 82 -1.14 1.15 -9.36
C ALA A 82 -1.04 1.71 -10.79
N PRO A 83 -0.42 2.90 -10.97
CA PRO A 83 -0.17 3.47 -12.30
C PRO A 83 1.02 2.83 -13.03
N ASP A 84 1.83 2.00 -12.34
CA ASP A 84 3.05 1.36 -12.88
C ASP A 84 2.77 0.51 -14.11
N PHE A 85 1.60 -0.12 -14.18
CA PHE A 85 1.18 -0.95 -15.30
C PHE A 85 -0.30 -0.75 -15.63
N SER A 86 -0.70 -1.02 -16.88
CA SER A 86 -2.08 -0.81 -17.30
C SER A 86 -3.07 -1.66 -16.51
N GLY A 87 -4.07 -1.02 -15.89
CA GLY A 87 -5.24 -1.65 -15.26
C GLY A 87 -6.51 -1.59 -16.13
N LYS A 88 -6.38 -1.30 -17.45
CA LYS A 88 -7.51 -1.15 -18.35
C LYS A 88 -7.77 -2.44 -19.15
N ASP A 89 -9.04 -2.83 -19.24
CA ASP A 89 -9.49 -4.02 -19.99
C ASP A 89 -8.83 -5.31 -19.49
N VAL A 90 -8.77 -5.49 -18.17
CA VAL A 90 -8.19 -6.66 -17.50
C VAL A 90 -8.87 -7.94 -17.96
N LYS A 91 -8.07 -8.96 -18.31
CA LYS A 91 -8.52 -10.27 -18.79
C LYS A 91 -7.97 -11.38 -17.89
N PRO A 92 -8.66 -11.72 -16.80
CA PRO A 92 -8.21 -12.75 -15.88
C PRO A 92 -8.16 -14.13 -16.53
N GLN A 93 -7.13 -14.90 -16.19
CA GLN A 93 -7.04 -16.33 -16.50
C GLN A 93 -7.31 -17.13 -15.23
N ILE A 94 -8.26 -18.06 -15.28
CA ILE A 94 -8.60 -18.94 -14.16
C ILE A 94 -8.00 -20.32 -14.45
N ILE A 95 -7.19 -20.81 -13.52
CA ILE A 95 -6.45 -22.08 -13.63
C ILE A 95 -6.86 -22.96 -12.44
N PRO A 96 -7.89 -23.81 -12.60
CA PRO A 96 -8.28 -24.72 -11.54
C PRO A 96 -7.23 -25.81 -11.35
N ASP A 97 -7.10 -26.29 -10.11
CA ASP A 97 -6.17 -27.35 -9.73
C ASP A 97 -4.74 -27.10 -10.25
N TYR A 98 -4.23 -25.88 -9.94
CA TYR A 98 -2.92 -25.43 -10.40
C TYR A 98 -1.82 -26.43 -10.05
N ASP A 99 -1.04 -26.84 -11.03
CA ASP A 99 -0.06 -27.92 -10.90
C ASP A 99 1.27 -27.52 -10.25
N GLY A 100 1.51 -26.23 -10.00
CA GLY A 100 2.73 -25.71 -9.40
C GLY A 100 3.87 -25.42 -10.40
N ASN A 101 3.57 -25.39 -11.70
CA ASN A 101 4.53 -25.09 -12.78
C ASN A 101 4.39 -23.65 -13.30
N ASP A 102 5.28 -23.25 -14.21
CA ASP A 102 5.21 -21.95 -14.88
C ASP A 102 3.90 -21.79 -15.64
N VAL A 103 3.32 -20.60 -15.58
CA VAL A 103 2.02 -20.27 -16.22
C VAL A 103 2.23 -19.40 -17.44
N LEU A 104 1.73 -19.83 -18.60
CA LEU A 104 1.69 -18.99 -19.80
C LEU A 104 0.61 -17.92 -19.68
N LEU A 105 0.99 -16.66 -19.78
CA LEU A 105 0.12 -15.50 -19.87
C LEU A 105 -0.28 -15.32 -21.35
N LYS A 106 -1.51 -15.71 -21.69
CA LYS A 106 -1.94 -15.94 -23.09
C LYS A 106 -2.01 -14.68 -23.94
N GLY A 107 -2.18 -13.50 -23.31
CA GLY A 107 -2.28 -12.23 -24.02
C GLY A 107 -0.91 -11.69 -24.45
N SER A 108 0.07 -11.75 -23.55
CA SER A 108 1.43 -11.26 -23.83
C SER A 108 2.38 -12.31 -24.38
N GLY A 109 2.11 -13.62 -24.13
CA GLY A 109 3.03 -14.71 -24.42
C GLY A 109 4.16 -14.85 -23.39
N ALA A 110 4.18 -14.05 -22.32
CA ALA A 110 5.12 -14.16 -21.23
C ALA A 110 4.79 -15.36 -20.31
N TYR A 111 5.75 -15.75 -19.47
CA TYR A 111 5.54 -16.78 -18.47
C TYR A 111 5.66 -16.20 -17.06
N LEU A 112 4.64 -16.42 -16.23
CA LEU A 112 4.74 -16.28 -14.79
C LEU A 112 5.53 -17.50 -14.28
N LYS A 113 6.80 -17.27 -13.93
CA LYS A 113 7.76 -18.36 -13.65
C LYS A 113 7.89 -18.63 -12.17
N VAL A 114 7.93 -19.90 -11.82
CA VAL A 114 8.19 -20.37 -10.45
C VAL A 114 9.58 -19.98 -9.95
N SER A 115 10.57 -19.82 -10.86
CA SER A 115 11.90 -19.31 -10.51
C SER A 115 11.88 -17.87 -9.99
N ASP A 116 11.00 -17.05 -10.55
CA ASP A 116 10.90 -15.63 -10.27
C ASP A 116 9.93 -15.36 -9.11
N PHE A 117 8.89 -16.20 -9.00
CA PHE A 117 7.85 -16.17 -7.95
C PHE A 117 7.76 -17.52 -7.21
N PRO A 118 8.68 -17.82 -6.27
CA PRO A 118 8.71 -19.13 -5.60
C PRO A 118 7.47 -19.47 -4.79
N THR A 119 6.67 -18.47 -4.41
CA THR A 119 5.37 -18.61 -3.73
C THR A 119 4.36 -19.44 -4.52
N LEU A 120 4.45 -19.45 -5.85
CA LEU A 120 3.63 -20.30 -6.72
C LEU A 120 3.63 -21.76 -6.33
N LYS A 121 4.75 -22.28 -5.81
CA LYS A 121 4.83 -23.67 -5.33
C LYS A 121 3.88 -23.97 -4.18
N THR A 122 3.60 -22.97 -3.35
CA THR A 122 2.69 -23.12 -2.21
C THR A 122 1.22 -23.09 -2.63
N LEU A 123 0.94 -22.60 -3.84
CA LEU A 123 -0.40 -22.50 -4.41
C LEU A 123 -0.82 -23.75 -5.23
N LYS A 124 0.05 -24.77 -5.31
CA LYS A 124 -0.28 -26.02 -5.99
C LYS A 124 -1.54 -26.66 -5.42
N GLY A 125 -2.43 -27.11 -6.31
CA GLY A 125 -3.73 -27.71 -5.99
C GLY A 125 -4.84 -26.70 -5.71
N ARG A 126 -4.52 -25.39 -5.73
CA ARG A 126 -5.51 -24.30 -5.60
C ARG A 126 -6.00 -23.84 -6.98
N THR A 127 -7.08 -23.09 -6.98
CA THR A 127 -7.55 -22.37 -8.17
C THR A 127 -6.80 -21.04 -8.25
N LEU A 128 -5.88 -20.94 -9.22
CA LEU A 128 -5.07 -19.72 -9.43
C LEU A 128 -5.79 -18.77 -10.39
N ILE A 129 -5.78 -17.48 -10.08
CA ILE A 129 -6.23 -16.41 -10.96
C ILE A 129 -5.03 -15.55 -11.29
N THR A 130 -4.77 -15.32 -12.59
CA THR A 130 -3.69 -14.46 -13.11
C THR A 130 -4.25 -13.46 -14.11
N THR A 131 -3.48 -12.47 -14.49
CA THR A 131 -3.74 -11.66 -15.69
C THR A 131 -3.37 -12.45 -16.95
N ASP A 132 -3.76 -11.96 -18.14
CA ASP A 132 -3.28 -12.49 -19.43
C ASP A 132 -1.90 -11.96 -19.81
N GLY A 133 -1.29 -11.11 -18.98
CA GLY A 133 0.02 -10.50 -19.16
C GLY A 133 0.02 -9.19 -19.95
N THR A 134 -1.13 -8.70 -20.40
CA THR A 134 -1.26 -7.40 -21.09
C THR A 134 -1.59 -6.26 -20.12
N THR A 135 -2.06 -6.59 -18.92
CA THR A 135 -2.41 -5.66 -17.84
C THR A 135 -1.91 -6.23 -16.51
N LEU A 136 -1.96 -5.43 -15.43
CA LEU A 136 -2.02 -5.97 -14.08
C LEU A 136 -3.34 -6.72 -13.88
N LEU A 137 -3.50 -7.47 -12.75
CA LEU A 137 -4.76 -8.13 -12.41
C LEU A 137 -5.70 -7.18 -11.66
N GLY A 138 -5.15 -6.35 -10.77
CA GLY A 138 -5.88 -5.49 -9.83
C GLY A 138 -6.38 -6.25 -8.60
N ALA A 139 -5.72 -7.35 -8.24
CA ALA A 139 -5.94 -8.01 -6.95
C ALA A 139 -5.52 -7.11 -5.80
N ASP A 140 -4.51 -6.31 -6.02
CA ASP A 140 -4.13 -5.15 -5.23
C ASP A 140 -4.98 -3.94 -5.67
N ASP A 141 -6.02 -3.46 -4.89
CA ASP A 141 -6.49 -4.17 -3.67
C ASP A 141 -7.98 -4.60 -3.81
N LYS A 142 -8.43 -4.89 -5.05
CA LYS A 142 -9.80 -5.37 -5.28
C LYS A 142 -10.03 -6.78 -4.71
N ALA A 143 -8.96 -7.50 -4.32
CA ALA A 143 -9.10 -8.72 -3.54
C ALA A 143 -9.62 -8.40 -2.14
N GLY A 144 -8.98 -7.47 -1.42
CA GLY A 144 -9.44 -7.02 -0.11
C GLY A 144 -10.86 -6.45 -0.15
N VAL A 145 -11.19 -5.64 -1.18
CA VAL A 145 -12.57 -5.19 -1.42
C VAL A 145 -13.52 -6.38 -1.52
N SER A 146 -13.16 -7.42 -2.31
CA SER A 146 -13.99 -8.61 -2.52
C SER A 146 -14.16 -9.45 -1.25
N GLU A 147 -13.09 -9.55 -0.47
CA GLU A 147 -13.04 -10.30 0.78
C GLU A 147 -13.88 -9.64 1.87
N ILE A 148 -13.77 -8.32 2.04
CA ILE A 148 -14.59 -7.54 2.96
C ILE A 148 -16.07 -7.69 2.60
N MET A 149 -16.43 -7.47 1.34
CA MET A 149 -17.82 -7.58 0.87
C MET A 149 -18.39 -9.00 1.05
N THR A 150 -17.57 -10.02 0.82
CA THR A 150 -17.97 -11.42 0.99
C THR A 150 -18.12 -11.78 2.47
N ALA A 151 -17.18 -11.33 3.32
CA ALA A 151 -17.24 -11.57 4.75
C ALA A 151 -18.49 -10.93 5.36
N VAL A 152 -18.81 -9.69 5.01
CA VAL A 152 -20.01 -8.98 5.50
C VAL A 152 -21.28 -9.69 5.06
N GLU A 153 -21.40 -10.10 3.79
CA GLU A 153 -22.55 -10.89 3.32
C GLU A 153 -22.71 -12.19 4.10
N GLN A 154 -21.60 -12.89 4.39
CA GLN A 154 -21.62 -14.13 5.17
C GLN A 154 -21.97 -13.88 6.64
N ILE A 155 -21.43 -12.84 7.26
CA ILE A 155 -21.74 -12.46 8.65
C ILE A 155 -23.25 -12.23 8.80
N ILE A 156 -23.86 -11.52 7.86
CA ILE A 156 -25.31 -11.23 7.85
C ILE A 156 -26.11 -12.52 7.64
N THR A 157 -25.79 -13.32 6.64
CA THR A 157 -26.55 -14.52 6.27
C THR A 157 -26.44 -15.64 7.29
N GLU A 158 -25.24 -15.83 7.88
CA GLU A 158 -24.96 -16.80 8.94
C GLU A 158 -25.41 -16.30 10.32
N LYS A 159 -25.81 -15.04 10.43
CA LYS A 159 -26.25 -14.38 11.67
C LYS A 159 -25.20 -14.46 12.76
N ILE A 160 -23.95 -14.20 12.41
CA ILE A 160 -22.83 -14.17 13.37
C ILE A 160 -23.04 -12.98 14.34
N PRO A 161 -23.05 -13.20 15.67
CA PRO A 161 -23.16 -12.11 16.63
C PRO A 161 -21.95 -11.18 16.56
N HIS A 162 -22.17 -9.84 16.57
CA HIS A 162 -21.11 -8.84 16.45
C HIS A 162 -21.51 -7.50 17.04
N GLY A 163 -20.51 -6.68 17.44
CA GLY A 163 -20.63 -5.25 17.64
C GLY A 163 -20.78 -4.51 16.31
N ASP A 164 -20.70 -3.19 16.30
CA ASP A 164 -20.69 -2.41 15.06
C ASP A 164 -19.52 -2.82 14.16
N ILE A 165 -19.80 -3.04 12.87
CA ILE A 165 -18.79 -3.31 11.84
C ILE A 165 -18.82 -2.17 10.84
N TRP A 166 -17.73 -1.43 10.73
CA TRP A 166 -17.55 -0.35 9.77
C TRP A 166 -16.80 -0.85 8.54
N ILE A 167 -17.27 -0.47 7.38
CA ILE A 167 -16.64 -0.76 6.10
C ILE A 167 -16.18 0.58 5.49
N GLY A 168 -14.95 0.62 5.01
CA GLY A 168 -14.40 1.77 4.31
C GLY A 168 -13.68 1.33 3.04
N PHE A 169 -13.96 1.99 1.91
CA PHE A 169 -13.18 1.82 0.70
C PHE A 169 -12.58 3.18 0.32
N THR A 170 -11.26 3.20 0.11
CA THR A 170 -10.47 4.40 -0.15
C THR A 170 -10.12 4.53 -1.63
N PRO A 171 -10.03 5.75 -2.17
CA PRO A 171 -9.35 6.03 -3.44
C PRO A 171 -7.85 6.23 -3.21
N ASP A 172 -7.03 6.28 -4.26
CA ASP A 172 -5.69 6.87 -4.31
C ASP A 172 -4.66 6.36 -3.28
N GLU A 173 -4.79 5.13 -2.80
CA GLU A 173 -3.77 4.51 -1.93
C GLU A 173 -2.45 4.41 -2.68
N GLU A 174 -2.47 3.96 -3.92
CA GLU A 174 -1.33 3.69 -4.78
C GLU A 174 -0.48 4.93 -5.14
N VAL A 175 -1.05 6.11 -4.93
CA VAL A 175 -0.34 7.40 -5.04
C VAL A 175 -0.12 8.06 -3.66
N GLY A 176 -0.37 7.32 -2.57
CA GLY A 176 -0.08 7.71 -1.20
C GLY A 176 -1.05 8.74 -0.61
N SER A 177 -2.24 8.89 -1.16
CA SER A 177 -3.26 9.86 -0.72
C SER A 177 -4.54 9.21 -0.17
N GLY A 178 -4.61 7.89 -0.09
CA GLY A 178 -5.81 7.14 0.29
C GLY A 178 -6.43 7.54 1.62
N ALA A 179 -5.62 7.81 2.64
CA ALA A 179 -6.12 8.21 3.96
C ALA A 179 -6.30 9.73 4.13
N ASP A 180 -5.94 10.59 3.15
CA ASP A 180 -5.85 12.04 3.35
C ASP A 180 -7.15 12.71 3.77
N LEU A 181 -8.27 12.28 3.20
CA LEU A 181 -9.60 12.81 3.49
C LEU A 181 -10.54 11.77 4.12
N PHE A 182 -9.96 10.69 4.69
CA PHE A 182 -10.74 9.67 5.39
C PHE A 182 -11.42 10.27 6.63
N ASP A 183 -12.75 10.17 6.70
CA ASP A 183 -13.55 10.81 7.75
C ASP A 183 -13.70 9.92 8.99
N LEU A 184 -12.80 10.10 9.97
CA LEU A 184 -12.87 9.40 11.26
C LEU A 184 -14.04 9.88 12.14
N ASP A 185 -14.61 11.05 11.87
CA ASP A 185 -15.81 11.49 12.55
C ASP A 185 -17.08 10.80 12.03
N TYR A 186 -17.04 10.28 10.84
CA TYR A 186 -18.07 9.43 10.27
C TYR A 186 -17.80 7.95 10.56
N PHE A 187 -16.59 7.45 10.33
CA PHE A 187 -16.14 6.07 10.52
C PHE A 187 -15.78 5.83 12.00
N LYS A 188 -16.77 5.46 12.80
CA LYS A 188 -16.66 5.37 14.25
C LYS A 188 -16.12 4.02 14.77
N ALA A 189 -15.21 3.37 14.06
CA ALA A 189 -14.55 2.17 14.54
C ALA A 189 -13.56 2.52 15.69
N ARG A 190 -13.42 1.62 16.66
CA ARG A 190 -12.42 1.74 17.72
C ARG A 190 -11.01 1.38 17.23
N PHE A 191 -10.93 0.46 16.30
CA PHE A 191 -9.75 0.03 15.56
C PHE A 191 -10.19 -0.55 14.24
N ALA A 192 -9.27 -0.67 13.29
CA ALA A 192 -9.56 -1.23 11.99
C ALA A 192 -8.43 -2.13 11.49
N TYR A 193 -8.65 -2.75 10.35
CA TYR A 193 -7.65 -3.44 9.55
C TYR A 193 -7.78 -3.00 8.11
N THR A 194 -6.67 -2.66 7.47
CA THR A 194 -6.62 -2.68 6.00
C THR A 194 -6.45 -4.12 5.54
N VAL A 195 -7.22 -4.54 4.54
CA VAL A 195 -7.13 -5.89 3.95
C VAL A 195 -6.42 -5.72 2.62
N ASP A 196 -5.07 -5.60 2.70
CA ASP A 196 -4.21 -5.03 1.64
C ASP A 196 -2.76 -5.57 1.75
N GLY A 197 -2.61 -6.79 2.23
CA GLY A 197 -1.31 -7.45 2.35
C GLY A 197 -1.16 -8.64 1.39
N ASP A 198 0.01 -9.31 1.46
CA ASP A 198 0.33 -10.45 0.62
C ASP A 198 -0.37 -11.73 1.09
N TYR A 199 0.34 -12.53 1.85
CA TYR A 199 -0.05 -13.87 2.29
C TYR A 199 -1.27 -13.83 3.22
N GLU A 200 -2.28 -14.69 2.98
CA GLU A 200 -3.56 -14.75 3.71
C GLU A 200 -3.43 -15.00 5.24
N GLY A 201 -2.28 -15.40 5.71
CA GLY A 201 -1.93 -15.55 7.15
C GLY A 201 -1.08 -14.41 7.68
N GLU A 202 -0.97 -13.30 6.96
CA GLU A 202 -0.18 -12.15 7.36
C GLU A 202 -0.96 -11.16 8.21
N VAL A 203 -0.27 -10.59 9.21
CA VAL A 203 -0.65 -9.36 9.88
C VAL A 203 0.58 -8.45 9.94
N ALA A 204 0.59 -7.40 9.15
CA ALA A 204 1.68 -6.42 9.11
C ALA A 204 1.31 -5.18 9.92
N TYR A 205 2.24 -4.78 10.81
CA TYR A 205 2.05 -3.66 11.74
C TYR A 205 3.32 -2.82 11.91
N GLU A 206 4.27 -3.03 11.02
CA GLU A 206 5.48 -2.23 10.85
C GLU A 206 5.62 -1.81 9.40
N ASN A 207 5.99 -0.55 9.18
CA ASN A 207 6.31 -0.01 7.86
C ASN A 207 7.49 0.96 7.96
N PHE A 208 8.02 1.43 6.85
CA PHE A 208 9.08 2.43 6.88
C PHE A 208 8.62 3.77 7.49
N ASN A 209 9.56 4.48 8.14
CA ASN A 209 9.56 5.95 8.16
C ASN A 209 10.07 6.45 6.82
N ALA A 210 9.47 7.49 6.28
CA ALA A 210 9.69 7.93 4.92
C ALA A 210 9.81 9.45 4.79
N ALA A 211 10.77 9.87 3.97
CA ALA A 211 10.88 11.24 3.51
C ALA A 211 11.32 11.28 2.05
N SER A 212 10.94 12.35 1.35
CA SER A 212 11.60 12.80 0.13
C SER A 212 12.63 13.87 0.47
N ALA A 213 13.72 13.91 -0.26
CA ALA A 213 14.76 14.91 -0.13
C ALA A 213 15.21 15.40 -1.51
N SER A 214 15.27 16.71 -1.68
CA SER A 214 15.65 17.33 -2.96
C SER A 214 16.79 18.32 -2.71
N PHE A 215 17.93 18.11 -3.37
CA PHE A 215 19.00 19.07 -3.44
C PHE A 215 18.80 19.94 -4.68
N GLU A 216 18.58 21.24 -4.50
CA GLU A 216 18.61 22.24 -5.54
C GLU A 216 19.99 22.89 -5.54
N ILE A 217 20.66 22.90 -6.70
CA ILE A 217 22.06 23.31 -6.83
C ILE A 217 22.15 24.47 -7.80
N ASN A 218 22.73 25.58 -7.35
CA ASN A 218 22.98 26.77 -8.16
C ASN A 218 24.47 26.87 -8.49
N GLY A 219 24.80 26.78 -9.77
CA GLY A 219 26.16 26.91 -10.25
C GLY A 219 26.52 28.35 -10.62
N VAL A 220 27.80 28.56 -10.94
CA VAL A 220 28.33 29.81 -11.53
C VAL A 220 28.87 29.47 -12.92
N ASN A 221 28.12 29.84 -13.96
CA ASN A 221 28.51 29.59 -15.33
C ASN A 221 29.33 30.76 -15.89
N VAL A 222 30.52 30.47 -16.43
CA VAL A 222 31.42 31.40 -17.11
C VAL A 222 32.03 30.71 -18.33
N HIS A 223 32.67 31.49 -19.23
CA HIS A 223 33.37 30.91 -20.37
C HIS A 223 34.41 29.89 -19.92
N PRO A 224 34.47 28.66 -20.46
CA PRO A 224 35.37 27.60 -19.99
C PRO A 224 36.84 27.99 -19.95
N GLY A 225 37.30 28.83 -20.86
CA GLY A 225 38.68 29.36 -20.88
C GLY A 225 39.01 30.30 -19.73
N GLU A 226 38.00 30.83 -19.03
CA GLU A 226 38.14 31.77 -17.91
C GLU A 226 37.62 31.18 -16.58
N ALA A 227 37.33 29.89 -16.58
CA ALA A 227 36.59 29.21 -15.52
C ALA A 227 37.40 28.93 -14.24
N LYS A 228 38.72 29.03 -14.31
CA LYS A 228 39.60 28.68 -13.17
C LYS A 228 39.27 29.54 -11.95
N ASP A 229 39.00 28.87 -10.83
CA ASP A 229 38.68 29.47 -9.53
C ASP A 229 37.39 30.32 -9.50
N ILE A 230 36.54 30.25 -10.58
CA ILE A 230 35.29 30.99 -10.71
C ILE A 230 34.11 30.08 -10.95
N MET A 231 34.21 29.12 -11.90
CA MET A 231 33.12 28.28 -12.29
C MET A 231 32.73 27.30 -11.18
N ILE A 232 31.41 27.21 -10.91
CA ILE A 232 30.81 26.13 -10.13
C ILE A 232 29.87 25.42 -11.06
N ASN A 233 30.20 24.19 -11.43
CA ASN A 233 29.34 23.36 -12.29
C ASN A 233 28.33 22.62 -11.42
N ALA A 234 27.05 23.02 -11.48
CA ALA A 234 25.98 22.45 -10.67
C ALA A 234 25.81 20.93 -10.88
N ALA A 235 25.92 20.43 -12.10
CA ALA A 235 25.83 19.02 -12.39
C ALA A 235 26.96 18.22 -11.72
N LEU A 236 28.20 18.74 -11.72
CA LEU A 236 29.31 18.07 -11.02
C LEU A 236 29.14 18.09 -9.50
N VAL A 237 28.59 19.18 -8.93
CA VAL A 237 28.23 19.24 -7.50
C VAL A 237 27.17 18.17 -7.18
N GLY A 238 26.17 17.96 -8.04
CA GLY A 238 25.19 16.90 -7.89
C GLY A 238 25.81 15.51 -7.90
N CYS A 239 26.76 15.24 -8.77
CA CYS A 239 27.52 13.99 -8.77
C CYS A 239 28.33 13.79 -7.48
N GLU A 240 28.94 14.87 -6.96
CA GLU A 240 29.66 14.83 -5.70
C GLU A 240 28.72 14.52 -4.52
N ILE A 241 27.56 15.15 -4.46
CA ILE A 241 26.53 14.86 -3.44
C ILE A 241 26.19 13.37 -3.45
N ALA A 242 25.91 12.81 -4.63
CA ALA A 242 25.58 11.39 -4.76
C ALA A 242 26.71 10.47 -4.27
N SER A 243 27.98 10.85 -4.51
CA SER A 243 29.15 10.07 -4.08
C SER A 243 29.43 10.13 -2.57
N LEU A 244 28.80 11.03 -1.83
CA LEU A 244 28.94 11.15 -0.37
C LEU A 244 27.99 10.25 0.41
N LEU A 245 27.01 9.65 -0.25
CA LEU A 245 26.11 8.69 0.38
C LEU A 245 26.70 7.28 0.33
N PRO A 246 26.38 6.43 1.32
CA PRO A 246 26.88 5.06 1.37
C PRO A 246 26.43 4.22 0.17
N GLU A 247 27.40 3.62 -0.52
CA GLU A 247 27.16 2.82 -1.75
C GLU A 247 26.23 1.62 -1.50
N ASN A 248 26.31 1.00 -0.32
CA ASN A 248 25.56 -0.20 0.04
C ASN A 248 24.19 0.10 0.69
N GLU A 249 23.84 1.37 0.90
CA GLU A 249 22.57 1.76 1.50
C GLU A 249 21.57 2.22 0.43
N THR A 250 21.34 1.36 -0.56
CA THR A 250 20.38 1.57 -1.65
C THR A 250 19.35 0.43 -1.70
N PRO A 251 18.22 0.58 -2.38
CA PRO A 251 17.22 -0.50 -2.51
C PRO A 251 17.80 -1.81 -3.07
N ALA A 252 18.81 -1.72 -3.94
CA ALA A 252 19.46 -2.90 -4.54
C ALA A 252 20.36 -3.69 -3.57
N HIS A 253 20.69 -3.11 -2.41
CA HIS A 253 21.63 -3.70 -1.45
C HIS A 253 21.00 -3.95 -0.06
N THR A 254 19.75 -3.60 0.13
CA THR A 254 19.09 -3.66 1.44
C THR A 254 17.85 -4.55 1.43
N GLU A 255 17.61 -5.25 2.55
CA GLU A 255 16.48 -6.14 2.73
C GLU A 255 15.87 -6.00 4.15
N GLY A 256 14.74 -6.64 4.39
CA GLY A 256 14.08 -6.69 5.69
C GLY A 256 13.84 -5.28 6.26
N ARG A 257 14.41 -4.99 7.43
CA ARG A 257 14.28 -3.67 8.10
C ARG A 257 15.36 -2.68 7.74
N GLU A 258 16.30 -3.02 6.88
CA GLU A 258 17.38 -2.13 6.49
C GLU A 258 16.86 -0.94 5.68
N GLY A 259 17.24 0.26 6.09
CA GLY A 259 16.88 1.49 5.42
C GLY A 259 17.82 1.85 4.28
N PHE A 260 17.43 2.82 3.46
CA PHE A 260 18.17 3.22 2.27
C PHE A 260 18.01 4.70 1.90
N TYR A 261 18.92 5.16 1.04
CA TYR A 261 18.77 6.32 0.19
C TYR A 261 18.57 5.85 -1.24
N HIS A 262 17.51 6.28 -1.90
CA HIS A 262 17.27 5.95 -3.29
C HIS A 262 17.25 7.22 -4.13
N LEU A 263 18.23 7.37 -5.03
CA LEU A 263 18.24 8.41 -6.04
C LEU A 263 17.13 8.12 -7.05
N THR A 264 16.13 8.97 -7.13
CA THR A 264 14.96 8.78 -8.01
C THR A 264 15.03 9.61 -9.28
N ASP A 265 15.67 10.78 -9.21
CA ASP A 265 15.86 11.65 -10.37
C ASP A 265 17.09 12.52 -10.20
N PHE A 266 17.80 12.74 -11.31
CA PHE A 266 18.90 13.67 -11.40
C PHE A 266 18.83 14.42 -12.76
N SER A 267 18.60 15.71 -12.69
CA SER A 267 18.54 16.56 -13.86
C SER A 267 19.37 17.82 -13.66
N GLY A 268 19.87 18.41 -14.74
CA GLY A 268 20.58 19.69 -14.65
C GLY A 268 21.69 19.91 -15.69
N ASP A 269 22.29 21.09 -15.56
CA ASP A 269 23.40 21.57 -16.39
C ASP A 269 24.49 22.28 -15.54
N ILE A 270 25.27 23.15 -16.17
CA ILE A 270 26.33 23.91 -15.45
C ILE A 270 25.73 24.92 -14.47
N ALA A 271 24.60 25.55 -14.83
CA ALA A 271 24.01 26.64 -14.07
C ALA A 271 23.10 26.13 -12.95
N HIS A 272 22.31 25.09 -13.22
CA HIS A 272 21.36 24.55 -12.27
C HIS A 272 21.32 23.03 -12.33
N ALA A 273 21.21 22.38 -11.16
CA ALA A 273 20.94 20.95 -11.08
C ALA A 273 19.98 20.62 -9.93
N LYS A 274 19.29 19.51 -10.07
CA LYS A 274 18.39 18.96 -9.05
C LYS A 274 18.67 17.48 -8.86
N VAL A 275 18.75 17.05 -7.61
CA VAL A 275 18.99 15.65 -7.23
C VAL A 275 17.93 15.23 -6.22
N ASN A 276 17.08 14.28 -6.58
CA ASN A 276 15.96 13.85 -5.77
C ASN A 276 16.22 12.47 -5.17
N TYR A 277 15.94 12.35 -3.88
CA TYR A 277 16.03 11.11 -3.13
C TYR A 277 14.72 10.80 -2.42
N ILE A 278 14.44 9.51 -2.26
CA ILE A 278 13.58 9.03 -1.18
C ILE A 278 14.45 8.36 -0.12
N VAL A 279 14.11 8.60 1.15
CA VAL A 279 14.81 8.07 2.31
C VAL A 279 13.86 7.21 3.11
N ARG A 280 14.29 6.01 3.47
CA ARG A 280 13.48 5.03 4.19
C ARG A 280 14.29 4.39 5.31
N ASP A 281 13.65 4.15 6.45
CA ASP A 281 14.16 3.31 7.53
C ASP A 281 13.04 2.88 8.46
N HIS A 282 13.08 1.64 8.98
CA HIS A 282 12.11 1.18 9.97
C HIS A 282 12.38 1.79 11.36
N ASP A 283 13.66 1.91 11.74
CA ASP A 283 14.04 2.52 13.00
C ASP A 283 14.03 4.05 12.91
N LYS A 284 13.23 4.69 13.75
CA LYS A 284 13.07 6.16 13.76
C LYS A 284 14.39 6.90 14.05
N ALA A 285 15.22 6.38 14.96
CA ALA A 285 16.46 7.04 15.31
C ALA A 285 17.48 6.96 14.17
N THR A 286 17.53 5.83 13.47
CA THR A 286 18.36 5.64 12.27
C THR A 286 17.83 6.47 11.11
N PHE A 287 16.52 6.56 10.94
CA PHE A 287 15.89 7.43 9.94
C PHE A 287 16.30 8.91 10.13
N GLU A 288 16.21 9.43 11.37
CA GLU A 288 16.65 10.82 11.65
C GLU A 288 18.14 11.02 11.38
N LYS A 289 19.00 10.04 11.73
CA LYS A 289 20.41 10.08 11.38
C LYS A 289 20.65 10.14 9.86
N ARG A 290 19.82 9.45 9.07
CA ARG A 290 19.88 9.55 7.60
C ARG A 290 19.55 10.95 7.12
N LEU A 291 18.53 11.58 7.67
CA LEU A 291 18.18 12.97 7.34
C LEU A 291 19.28 13.94 7.79
N ASP A 292 19.89 13.72 8.95
CA ASP A 292 21.03 14.52 9.42
C ASP A 292 22.26 14.37 8.52
N THR A 293 22.48 13.20 7.94
CA THR A 293 23.53 12.97 6.94
C THR A 293 23.31 13.87 5.72
N LEU A 294 22.07 13.98 5.21
CA LEU A 294 21.75 14.87 4.08
C LEU A 294 21.97 16.35 4.44
N ARG A 295 21.55 16.78 5.64
CA ARG A 295 21.82 18.14 6.16
C ARG A 295 23.32 18.42 6.28
N GLY A 296 24.09 17.42 6.72
CA GLY A 296 25.56 17.49 6.77
C GLY A 296 26.20 17.63 5.40
N ILE A 297 25.66 16.96 4.38
CA ILE A 297 26.12 17.08 2.99
C ILE A 297 25.83 18.49 2.45
N GLU A 298 24.63 19.03 2.63
CA GLU A 298 24.30 20.42 2.26
C GLU A 298 25.31 21.42 2.86
N LYS A 299 25.51 21.31 4.17
CA LYS A 299 26.49 22.17 4.88
C LYS A 299 27.87 22.04 4.29
N LYS A 300 28.39 20.84 4.09
CA LYS A 300 29.71 20.56 3.53
C LYS A 300 29.91 21.15 2.12
N MET A 301 28.85 21.03 1.27
CA MET A 301 28.91 21.59 -0.08
C MET A 301 28.95 23.13 -0.05
N ASN A 302 28.14 23.76 0.81
CA ASN A 302 28.11 25.21 0.96
C ASN A 302 29.41 25.76 1.58
N GLU A 303 30.09 25.00 2.44
CA GLU A 303 31.43 25.35 2.95
C GLU A 303 32.50 25.21 1.87
N LYS A 304 32.40 24.23 0.98
CA LYS A 304 33.39 23.97 -0.07
C LYS A 304 33.29 24.92 -1.24
N TYR A 305 32.06 25.23 -1.68
CA TYR A 305 31.84 26.07 -2.87
C TYR A 305 31.57 27.53 -2.45
N HIS A 306 30.32 27.87 -2.18
CA HIS A 306 29.88 29.14 -1.62
C HIS A 306 28.60 28.95 -0.84
N ALA A 307 28.26 29.84 0.07
CA ALA A 307 26.97 29.88 0.72
C ALA A 307 25.85 29.91 -0.33
N ASP A 308 24.79 29.17 -0.09
CA ASP A 308 23.60 29.06 -0.95
C ASP A 308 23.84 28.36 -2.32
N THR A 309 25.02 27.72 -2.53
CA THR A 309 25.22 26.87 -3.73
C THR A 309 24.28 25.67 -3.73
N VAL A 310 24.07 25.05 -2.56
CA VAL A 310 23.18 23.88 -2.41
C VAL A 310 22.09 24.21 -1.39
N LYS A 311 20.85 23.92 -1.75
CA LYS A 311 19.68 23.99 -0.87
C LYS A 311 19.02 22.63 -0.77
N LEU A 312 18.89 22.11 0.44
CA LEU A 312 18.21 20.87 0.74
C LEU A 312 16.76 21.13 1.17
N ASN A 313 15.81 20.51 0.51
CA ASN A 313 14.43 20.45 0.93
C ASN A 313 14.10 19.01 1.36
N ILE A 314 13.63 18.82 2.60
CA ILE A 314 13.17 17.53 3.12
C ILE A 314 11.69 17.62 3.41
N GLN A 315 10.93 16.63 2.92
CA GLN A 315 9.51 16.49 3.19
C GLN A 315 9.23 15.10 3.75
N HIS A 316 8.73 15.02 4.98
CA HIS A 316 8.26 13.76 5.58
C HIS A 316 7.00 13.30 4.85
N SER A 317 6.95 12.02 4.52
CA SER A 317 5.82 11.40 3.82
C SER A 317 4.92 10.63 4.78
N TYR A 318 5.48 9.68 5.53
CA TYR A 318 4.76 8.87 6.52
C TYR A 318 5.72 8.34 7.60
N SER A 319 5.15 7.81 8.66
CA SER A 319 5.88 7.23 9.79
C SER A 319 5.56 5.76 9.99
N ASN A 320 6.42 5.04 10.69
CA ASN A 320 6.20 3.63 11.04
C ASN A 320 5.04 3.51 12.04
N MET A 321 3.98 2.78 11.65
CA MET A 321 2.80 2.59 12.49
C MET A 321 3.08 1.81 13.79
N LEU A 322 4.21 1.12 13.89
CA LEU A 322 4.61 0.38 15.10
C LEU A 322 4.51 1.26 16.36
N GLU A 323 4.87 2.54 16.25
CA GLU A 323 4.79 3.52 17.36
C GLU A 323 3.37 3.65 17.95
N VAL A 324 2.35 3.47 17.12
CA VAL A 324 0.94 3.50 17.52
C VAL A 324 0.47 2.10 17.93
N ILE A 325 0.85 1.08 17.19
CA ILE A 325 0.39 -0.30 17.40
C ILE A 325 0.94 -0.90 18.70
N GLU A 326 2.18 -0.58 19.11
CA GLU A 326 2.74 -0.97 20.40
C GLU A 326 1.90 -0.51 21.61
N LYS A 327 1.20 0.61 21.48
CA LYS A 327 0.26 1.12 22.48
C LYS A 327 -1.12 0.46 22.40
N ASN A 328 -1.36 -0.32 21.35
CA ASN A 328 -2.62 -0.96 21.01
C ASN A 328 -2.41 -2.42 20.59
N GLU A 329 -1.51 -3.15 21.27
CA GLU A 329 -1.11 -4.53 20.92
C GLU A 329 -2.29 -5.50 20.77
N TYR A 330 -3.43 -5.19 21.42
CA TYR A 330 -4.63 -6.02 21.34
C TYR A 330 -5.14 -6.20 19.91
N VAL A 331 -4.96 -5.20 19.01
CA VAL A 331 -5.43 -5.31 17.62
C VAL A 331 -4.64 -6.40 16.88
N VAL A 332 -3.33 -6.46 17.10
CA VAL A 332 -2.47 -7.51 16.51
C VAL A 332 -2.76 -8.87 17.16
N ALA A 333 -3.01 -8.90 18.47
CA ALA A 333 -3.35 -10.14 19.16
C ALA A 333 -4.67 -10.74 18.66
N ILE A 334 -5.69 -9.93 18.40
CA ILE A 334 -6.96 -10.35 17.79
C ILE A 334 -6.70 -10.95 16.40
N ALA A 335 -5.98 -10.27 15.53
CA ALA A 335 -5.66 -10.75 14.18
C ALA A 335 -4.89 -12.07 14.22
N LYS A 336 -3.85 -12.17 15.04
CA LYS A 336 -3.06 -13.42 15.22
C LYS A 336 -3.92 -14.58 15.76
N LYS A 337 -4.85 -14.30 16.69
CA LYS A 337 -5.79 -15.31 17.19
C LYS A 337 -6.74 -15.77 16.06
N ALA A 338 -7.26 -14.84 15.26
CA ALA A 338 -8.15 -15.15 14.15
C ALA A 338 -7.45 -16.02 13.10
N ILE A 339 -6.23 -15.67 12.69
CA ILE A 339 -5.41 -16.44 11.74
C ILE A 339 -5.18 -17.87 12.27
N LYS A 340 -4.85 -18.03 13.56
CA LYS A 340 -4.72 -19.37 14.17
C LYS A 340 -6.02 -20.16 14.17
N ASN A 341 -7.14 -19.52 14.42
CA ASN A 341 -8.45 -20.17 14.46
C ASN A 341 -8.86 -20.72 13.09
N VAL A 342 -8.41 -20.11 11.98
CA VAL A 342 -8.63 -20.63 10.62
C VAL A 342 -7.58 -21.67 10.21
N GLY A 343 -6.67 -22.06 11.09
CA GLY A 343 -5.70 -23.13 10.88
C GLY A 343 -4.37 -22.72 10.27
N LEU A 344 -4.06 -21.41 10.26
CA LEU A 344 -2.78 -20.88 9.76
C LEU A 344 -1.87 -20.45 10.92
N GLU A 345 -0.56 -20.45 10.70
CA GLU A 345 0.39 -19.76 11.56
C GLU A 345 0.50 -18.29 11.13
N PRO A 346 0.27 -17.33 12.05
CA PRO A 346 0.34 -15.92 11.71
C PRO A 346 1.78 -15.50 11.42
N VAL A 347 1.95 -14.82 10.31
CA VAL A 347 3.22 -14.24 9.88
C VAL A 347 3.15 -12.72 10.03
N SER A 348 4.25 -12.12 10.49
CA SER A 348 4.40 -10.66 10.52
C SER A 348 5.68 -10.27 9.83
N ARG A 349 5.57 -9.49 8.77
CA ARG A 349 6.71 -8.97 8.01
C ARG A 349 6.66 -7.44 8.02
N PRO A 350 7.81 -6.78 8.09
CA PRO A 350 7.86 -5.32 7.96
C PRO A 350 7.56 -4.93 6.51
N VAL A 351 6.61 -4.02 6.32
CA VAL A 351 6.29 -3.47 4.99
C VAL A 351 7.38 -2.48 4.57
N ARG A 352 7.95 -2.68 3.39
CA ARG A 352 9.00 -1.79 2.84
C ARG A 352 8.41 -0.63 2.03
N GLY A 353 7.27 -0.12 2.45
CA GLY A 353 6.51 0.97 1.84
C GLY A 353 5.69 1.73 2.88
N GLY A 354 4.73 2.50 2.41
CA GLY A 354 3.64 3.08 3.19
C GLY A 354 2.37 2.27 2.99
N THR A 355 1.34 2.53 3.79
CA THR A 355 0.00 1.97 3.65
C THR A 355 -1.03 2.93 4.22
N ASP A 356 -2.27 2.87 3.78
CA ASP A 356 -3.38 3.61 4.38
C ASP A 356 -3.49 3.31 5.89
N GLY A 357 -3.27 2.05 6.29
CA GLY A 357 -3.30 1.64 7.69
C GLY A 357 -2.28 2.37 8.55
N ALA A 358 -1.09 2.66 8.03
CA ALA A 358 -0.10 3.45 8.74
C ALA A 358 -0.59 4.89 8.98
N ARG A 359 -1.13 5.56 7.97
CA ARG A 359 -1.66 6.93 8.08
C ARG A 359 -2.86 6.99 9.02
N LEU A 360 -3.82 6.09 8.87
CA LEU A 360 -4.99 5.98 9.74
C LEU A 360 -4.59 5.76 11.20
N SER A 361 -3.54 4.96 11.45
CA SER A 361 -3.01 4.76 12.81
C SER A 361 -2.57 6.07 13.45
N PHE A 362 -1.85 6.93 12.73
CA PHE A 362 -1.44 8.25 13.22
C PHE A 362 -2.59 9.26 13.31
N MET A 363 -3.68 9.07 12.55
CA MET A 363 -4.91 9.85 12.70
C MET A 363 -5.74 9.45 13.93
N GLY A 364 -5.37 8.37 14.62
CA GLY A 364 -6.01 7.91 15.86
C GLY A 364 -6.83 6.62 15.74
N LEU A 365 -6.79 5.94 14.59
CA LEU A 365 -7.42 4.65 14.34
C LEU A 365 -6.35 3.57 14.20
N PRO A 366 -6.00 2.79 15.26
CA PRO A 366 -5.04 1.69 15.14
C PRO A 366 -5.47 0.72 14.04
N CYS A 367 -4.65 0.59 12.97
CA CYS A 367 -5.05 -0.07 11.74
C CYS A 367 -3.88 -0.86 11.10
N PRO A 368 -3.55 -2.08 11.60
CA PRO A 368 -2.60 -2.95 10.93
C PRO A 368 -3.19 -3.56 9.64
N ASN A 369 -2.31 -4.06 8.74
CA ASN A 369 -2.71 -4.70 7.51
C ASN A 369 -2.92 -6.22 7.70
N LEU A 370 -3.91 -6.78 6.99
CA LEU A 370 -4.15 -8.22 6.81
C LEU A 370 -3.83 -8.63 5.39
N GLY A 371 -3.34 -9.85 5.22
CA GLY A 371 -3.05 -10.40 3.91
C GLY A 371 -4.28 -10.86 3.14
N THR A 372 -4.27 -10.67 1.83
CA THR A 372 -5.33 -11.04 0.88
C THR A 372 -5.10 -12.41 0.23
N GLY A 373 -3.88 -12.92 0.24
CA GLY A 373 -3.49 -14.12 -0.52
C GLY A 373 -3.06 -13.82 -1.97
N GLY A 374 -2.77 -12.55 -2.29
CA GLY A 374 -2.26 -12.08 -3.58
C GLY A 374 -0.75 -11.92 -3.61
N TYR A 375 -0.17 -11.89 -4.79
CA TYR A 375 1.26 -11.81 -5.01
C TYR A 375 1.60 -11.16 -6.35
N GLY A 376 2.83 -10.61 -6.47
CA GLY A 376 3.37 -10.09 -7.72
C GLY A 376 2.71 -8.82 -8.22
N PHE A 377 2.28 -7.98 -7.29
CA PHE A 377 1.54 -6.74 -7.50
C PHE A 377 2.23 -5.74 -8.43
N HIS A 378 1.51 -4.71 -8.87
CA HIS A 378 1.94 -3.59 -9.72
C HIS A 378 2.44 -4.02 -11.12
N GLY A 379 2.08 -5.22 -11.61
CA GLY A 379 2.58 -5.66 -12.91
C GLY A 379 1.84 -6.83 -13.54
N PRO A 380 2.34 -7.31 -14.69
CA PRO A 380 1.68 -8.37 -15.46
C PRO A 380 1.79 -9.77 -14.85
N PHE A 381 2.51 -9.90 -13.74
CA PHE A 381 2.72 -11.19 -13.04
C PHE A 381 1.86 -11.31 -11.78
N GLU A 382 0.97 -10.37 -11.57
CA GLU A 382 0.04 -10.36 -10.45
C GLU A 382 -0.87 -11.58 -10.48
N HIS A 383 -0.99 -12.25 -9.34
CA HIS A 383 -1.75 -13.50 -9.22
C HIS A 383 -2.27 -13.70 -7.80
N ILE A 384 -3.38 -14.43 -7.68
CA ILE A 384 -4.03 -14.75 -6.41
C ILE A 384 -4.70 -16.13 -6.48
N SER A 385 -4.92 -16.78 -5.34
CA SER A 385 -5.68 -18.03 -5.30
C SER A 385 -7.07 -17.83 -4.67
N VAL A 386 -8.08 -18.54 -5.21
CA VAL A 386 -9.45 -18.51 -4.67
C VAL A 386 -9.47 -18.97 -3.22
N GLU A 387 -8.74 -20.03 -2.89
CA GLU A 387 -8.67 -20.60 -1.54
C GLU A 387 -7.95 -19.68 -0.55
N GLY A 388 -6.98 -18.87 -1.04
CA GLY A 388 -6.35 -17.79 -0.26
C GLY A 388 -7.36 -16.72 0.12
N MET A 389 -8.14 -16.24 -0.85
CA MET A 389 -9.21 -15.25 -0.63
C MET A 389 -10.30 -15.81 0.32
N ASP A 390 -10.74 -17.07 0.15
CA ASP A 390 -11.70 -17.71 1.08
C ASP A 390 -11.15 -17.78 2.51
N THR A 391 -9.84 -17.95 2.64
CA THR A 391 -9.17 -17.94 3.95
C THR A 391 -9.14 -16.53 4.54
N ALA A 392 -8.83 -15.50 3.76
CA ALA A 392 -8.88 -14.10 4.21
C ALA A 392 -10.30 -13.69 4.63
N VAL A 393 -11.34 -14.09 3.89
CA VAL A 393 -12.74 -13.94 4.29
C VAL A 393 -12.99 -14.59 5.67
N SER A 394 -12.45 -15.80 5.88
CA SER A 394 -12.59 -16.51 7.16
C SER A 394 -11.87 -15.79 8.30
N VAL A 395 -10.69 -15.21 8.05
CA VAL A 395 -9.95 -14.39 9.04
C VAL A 395 -10.77 -13.17 9.45
N ILE A 396 -11.36 -12.44 8.49
CA ILE A 396 -12.24 -11.28 8.78
C ILE A 396 -13.41 -11.73 9.69
N LYS A 397 -14.08 -12.83 9.37
CA LYS A 397 -15.19 -13.36 10.18
C LYS A 397 -14.74 -13.75 11.59
N GLU A 398 -13.56 -14.36 11.74
CA GLU A 398 -13.00 -14.72 13.05
C GLU A 398 -12.62 -13.49 13.89
N ILE A 399 -12.07 -12.43 13.27
CA ILE A 399 -11.82 -11.15 13.96
C ILE A 399 -13.13 -10.61 14.53
N VAL A 400 -14.20 -10.60 13.74
CA VAL A 400 -15.53 -10.14 14.19
C VAL A 400 -16.04 -10.95 15.38
N LYS A 401 -15.93 -12.29 15.33
CA LYS A 401 -16.33 -13.16 16.45
C LYS A 401 -15.53 -12.90 17.71
N ILE A 402 -14.19 -12.82 17.60
CA ILE A 402 -13.29 -12.56 18.74
C ILE A 402 -13.58 -11.19 19.34
N THR A 403 -13.87 -10.17 18.51
CA THR A 403 -14.21 -8.84 19.00
C THR A 403 -15.53 -8.79 19.75
N ALA A 404 -16.44 -9.73 19.48
CA ALA A 404 -17.73 -9.88 20.14
C ALA A 404 -17.68 -10.71 21.44
N GLU A 405 -16.58 -11.44 21.71
CA GLU A 405 -16.36 -12.16 22.98
C GLU A 405 -16.14 -11.18 24.15
#